data_a3d05fa0edefb93c33439a889bf6d84b
#
_entry.id   a3d05fa0edefb93c33439a889bf6d84b
#
_cell.length_a   1.000
_cell.length_b   1.000
_cell.length_c   1.000
_cell.angle_alpha   90.00
_cell.angle_beta   90.00
_cell.angle_gamma   90.00
#
_symmetry.space_group_name_H-M   'P 1'
#
loop_
_entity.id
_entity.type
_entity.pdbx_description
1 polymer ?
#
loop_
_entity_poly.entity_id
_entity_poly.type
_entity_poly.pdbx_seq_one_letter_code
_entity_poly.pdbx_strand_id
1 'polypeptide(L)'
;TALDRIIVCMEVLRQRTEQIGIGNITIQDEPWEIFQPQEKYDVTFSSMCPAICSYEELLRMESMTRETCCLVTVMRGSVDRHRREMMKRLQIVPKGGMATEALQYYEILYLMGRMPEVKCWSSLHTSQISLEAFLERYQVYFRIFNVDETASEPFLRDYFAENARDGILTEESQMNLALITWHPAGVDH
;
A
#
# COMPACT_ATOMS: atom_id res chain seq x y z
N THR A 1 1.41 15.63 -10.76
CA THR A 1 0.44 14.66 -11.30
C THR A 1 0.25 13.53 -10.30
N ALA A 2 -0.99 13.12 -10.06
CA ALA A 2 -1.35 11.94 -9.29
C ALA A 2 -1.98 10.91 -10.23
N LEU A 3 -1.57 9.66 -10.10
CA LEU A 3 -2.01 8.55 -10.94
C LEU A 3 -2.56 7.43 -10.06
N ASP A 4 -3.77 6.98 -10.33
CA ASP A 4 -4.38 5.79 -9.75
C ASP A 4 -5.45 5.26 -10.71
N ARG A 5 -5.69 3.96 -10.73
CA ARG A 5 -6.77 3.33 -11.50
C ARG A 5 -8.07 3.19 -10.71
N ILE A 6 -8.05 3.50 -9.42
CA ILE A 6 -9.21 3.36 -8.54
C ILE A 6 -9.96 4.70 -8.51
N ILE A 7 -11.05 4.79 -9.26
CA ILE A 7 -11.87 6.02 -9.41
C ILE A 7 -12.25 6.62 -8.06
N VAL A 8 -12.64 5.79 -7.08
CA VAL A 8 -13.01 6.27 -5.73
C VAL A 8 -11.85 6.95 -5.02
N CYS A 9 -10.61 6.44 -5.15
CA CYS A 9 -9.43 7.07 -4.57
C CYS A 9 -9.16 8.44 -5.20
N MET A 10 -9.34 8.54 -6.52
CA MET A 10 -9.18 9.79 -7.26
C MET A 10 -10.23 10.82 -6.88
N GLU A 11 -11.45 10.38 -6.67
CA GLU A 11 -12.55 11.26 -6.25
C GLU A 11 -12.33 11.81 -4.83
N VAL A 12 -11.91 10.96 -3.89
CA VAL A 12 -11.51 11.38 -2.55
C VAL A 12 -10.33 12.37 -2.61
N LEU A 13 -9.36 12.14 -3.49
CA LEU A 13 -8.25 13.07 -3.69
C LEU A 13 -8.74 14.43 -4.17
N ARG A 14 -9.62 14.49 -5.19
CA ARG A 14 -10.22 15.75 -5.67
C ARG A 14 -10.91 16.51 -4.55
N GLN A 15 -11.81 15.85 -3.83
CA GLN A 15 -12.54 16.45 -2.72
C GLN A 15 -11.61 17.02 -1.65
N ARG A 16 -10.57 16.27 -1.27
CA ARG A 16 -9.59 16.73 -0.27
C ARG A 16 -8.78 17.92 -0.75
N THR A 17 -8.32 17.91 -2.00
CA THR A 17 -7.54 19.03 -2.56
C THR A 17 -8.37 20.30 -2.67
N GLU A 18 -9.64 20.19 -3.05
CA GLU A 18 -10.59 21.32 -3.05
C GLU A 18 -10.81 21.87 -1.64
N GLN A 19 -11.05 21.00 -0.65
CA GLN A 19 -11.28 21.41 0.74
C GLN A 19 -10.12 22.18 1.35
N ILE A 20 -8.89 21.84 0.99
CA ILE A 20 -7.68 22.50 1.52
C ILE A 20 -7.09 23.55 0.57
N GLY A 21 -7.76 23.83 -0.56
CA GLY A 21 -7.38 24.89 -1.50
C GLY A 21 -6.13 24.58 -2.33
N ILE A 22 -5.79 23.31 -2.55
CA ILE A 22 -4.68 22.89 -3.40
C ILE A 22 -5.16 22.79 -4.84
N GLY A 23 -4.71 23.69 -5.72
CA GLY A 23 -5.11 23.72 -7.14
C GLY A 23 -4.04 23.27 -8.14
N ASN A 24 -2.88 22.83 -7.69
CA ASN A 24 -1.74 22.46 -8.55
C ASN A 24 -1.59 20.94 -8.72
N ILE A 25 -2.65 20.18 -8.52
CA ILE A 25 -2.64 18.71 -8.72
C ILE A 25 -3.39 18.39 -10.02
N THR A 26 -2.68 17.72 -10.93
CA THR A 26 -3.30 17.06 -12.10
C THR A 26 -3.58 15.62 -11.75
N ILE A 27 -4.82 15.18 -11.90
CA ILE A 27 -5.23 13.81 -11.63
C ILE A 27 -5.44 13.09 -12.96
N GLN A 28 -4.76 11.94 -13.13
CA GLN A 28 -4.81 11.10 -14.32
C GLN A 28 -5.47 9.76 -13.97
N ASP A 29 -6.53 9.44 -14.68
CA ASP A 29 -7.27 8.18 -14.55
C ASP A 29 -6.78 7.20 -15.61
N GLU A 30 -5.53 6.77 -15.46
CA GLU A 30 -4.91 5.80 -16.36
C GLU A 30 -4.20 4.71 -15.54
N PRO A 31 -4.24 3.45 -16.00
CA PRO A 31 -3.43 2.40 -15.42
C PRO A 31 -1.93 2.72 -15.54
N TRP A 32 -1.18 2.39 -14.48
CA TRP A 32 0.27 2.58 -14.44
C TRP A 32 0.97 1.96 -15.65
N GLU A 33 0.51 0.80 -16.09
CA GLU A 33 1.12 0.00 -17.14
C GLU A 33 1.12 0.69 -18.53
N ILE A 34 0.20 1.61 -18.75
CA ILE A 34 0.06 2.32 -20.03
C ILE A 34 0.34 3.81 -19.93
N PHE A 35 0.39 4.36 -18.72
CA PHE A 35 0.64 5.78 -18.52
C PHE A 35 1.99 6.21 -19.09
N GLN A 36 1.99 7.27 -19.90
CA GLN A 36 3.18 7.89 -20.46
C GLN A 36 3.09 9.40 -20.29
N PRO A 37 3.93 10.01 -19.43
CA PRO A 37 3.94 11.47 -19.29
C PRO A 37 4.49 12.12 -20.55
N GLN A 38 4.00 13.31 -20.88
CA GLN A 38 4.52 14.11 -22.01
C GLN A 38 5.95 14.59 -21.74
N GLU A 39 6.27 14.86 -20.47
CA GLU A 39 7.58 15.24 -19.99
C GLU A 39 7.93 14.49 -18.72
N LYS A 40 9.22 14.29 -18.49
CA LYS A 40 9.70 13.68 -17.25
C LYS A 40 9.41 14.58 -16.04
N TYR A 41 9.12 13.96 -14.93
CA TYR A 41 8.97 14.61 -13.63
C TYR A 41 10.33 14.77 -12.95
N ASP A 42 10.53 15.82 -12.18
CA ASP A 42 11.75 15.97 -11.38
C ASP A 42 11.81 14.90 -10.30
N VAL A 43 10.66 14.61 -9.67
CA VAL A 43 10.51 13.57 -8.67
C VAL A 43 9.33 12.66 -9.02
N THR A 44 9.54 11.35 -8.95
CA THR A 44 8.46 10.38 -8.93
C THR A 44 8.34 9.74 -7.55
N PHE A 45 7.11 9.56 -7.10
CA PHE A 45 6.82 9.04 -5.77
C PHE A 45 5.77 7.93 -5.85
N SER A 46 6.10 6.76 -5.33
CA SER A 46 5.19 5.63 -5.17
C SER A 46 5.07 5.26 -3.71
N SER A 47 3.84 5.10 -3.22
CA SER A 47 3.60 4.73 -1.82
C SER A 47 2.63 3.57 -1.73
N MET A 48 3.09 2.45 -1.20
CA MET A 48 2.30 1.25 -0.95
C MET A 48 1.55 0.76 -2.20
N CYS A 49 2.11 1.02 -3.39
CA CYS A 49 1.50 0.70 -4.66
C CYS A 49 1.98 -0.69 -5.15
N PRO A 50 1.07 -1.67 -5.29
CA PRO A 50 1.44 -3.00 -5.74
C PRO A 50 1.85 -3.07 -7.22
N ALA A 51 1.61 -2.01 -8.00
CA ALA A 51 2.03 -1.96 -9.41
C ALA A 51 3.55 -1.87 -9.56
N ILE A 52 4.25 -1.30 -8.59
CA ILE A 52 5.71 -1.26 -8.59
C ILE A 52 6.21 -2.50 -7.83
N CYS A 53 6.40 -3.61 -8.50
CA CYS A 53 6.76 -4.88 -7.87
C CYS A 53 7.87 -5.68 -8.61
N SER A 54 8.44 -5.13 -9.68
CA SER A 54 9.46 -5.79 -10.47
C SER A 54 10.58 -4.83 -10.89
N TYR A 55 11.65 -5.42 -11.42
CA TYR A 55 12.75 -4.68 -12.04
C TYR A 55 12.27 -3.74 -13.17
N GLU A 56 11.41 -4.26 -14.03
CA GLU A 56 10.86 -3.53 -15.17
C GLU A 56 10.08 -2.30 -14.72
N GLU A 57 9.32 -2.43 -13.62
CA GLU A 57 8.54 -1.33 -13.08
C GLU A 57 9.41 -0.25 -12.42
N LEU A 58 10.52 -0.64 -11.81
CA LEU A 58 11.51 0.31 -11.31
C LEU A 58 12.19 1.06 -12.46
N LEU A 59 12.58 0.37 -13.54
CA LEU A 59 13.10 1.01 -14.75
C LEU A 59 12.09 1.94 -15.39
N ARG A 60 10.81 1.54 -15.42
CA ARG A 60 9.73 2.38 -15.90
C ARG A 60 9.60 3.66 -15.07
N MET A 61 9.64 3.55 -13.76
CA MET A 61 9.64 4.70 -12.86
C MET A 61 10.81 5.65 -13.13
N GLU A 62 12.03 5.12 -13.29
CA GLU A 62 13.22 5.90 -13.68
C GLU A 62 13.07 6.59 -15.02
N SER A 63 12.45 5.92 -16.02
CA SER A 63 12.27 6.48 -17.35
C SER A 63 11.45 7.76 -17.35
N MET A 64 10.59 7.94 -16.36
CA MET A 64 9.73 9.10 -16.16
C MET A 64 10.31 10.14 -15.21
N THR A 65 11.51 9.91 -14.64
CA THR A 65 12.11 10.73 -13.59
C THR A 65 13.36 11.45 -14.13
N ARG A 66 13.52 12.73 -13.78
CA ARG A 66 14.74 13.49 -14.05
C ARG A 66 15.75 13.37 -12.92
N GLU A 67 15.32 13.53 -11.67
CA GLU A 67 16.22 13.68 -10.52
C GLU A 67 16.09 12.54 -9.52
N THR A 68 14.93 12.35 -8.90
CA THR A 68 14.80 11.45 -7.77
C THR A 68 13.57 10.56 -7.86
N CYS A 69 13.78 9.27 -7.70
CA CYS A 69 12.72 8.29 -7.47
C CYS A 69 12.55 8.04 -5.97
N CYS A 70 11.31 7.98 -5.51
CA CYS A 70 10.94 7.73 -4.11
C CYS A 70 9.94 6.58 -4.02
N LEU A 71 10.24 5.59 -3.22
CA LEU A 71 9.36 4.44 -2.99
C LEU A 71 9.13 4.22 -1.51
N VAL A 72 7.87 4.28 -1.08
CA VAL A 72 7.48 3.85 0.28
C VAL A 72 6.89 2.46 0.20
N THR A 73 7.43 1.55 0.99
CA THR A 73 6.99 0.17 1.03
C THR A 73 7.03 -0.40 2.45
N VAL A 74 6.44 -1.58 2.62
CA VAL A 74 6.43 -2.28 3.91
C VAL A 74 7.77 -2.94 4.19
N MET A 75 8.07 -3.04 5.47
CA MET A 75 9.15 -3.88 5.99
C MET A 75 8.57 -5.07 6.74
N ARG A 76 9.40 -6.10 6.89
CA ARG A 76 9.10 -7.26 7.72
C ARG A 76 8.80 -6.83 9.16
N GLY A 77 7.95 -7.61 9.84
CA GLY A 77 7.56 -7.34 11.22
C GLY A 77 6.37 -6.41 11.39
N SER A 78 5.73 -5.97 10.31
CA SER A 78 4.41 -5.35 10.40
C SER A 78 3.39 -6.32 10.99
N VAL A 79 2.62 -5.84 11.96
CA VAL A 79 1.69 -6.67 12.75
C VAL A 79 0.29 -6.09 12.67
N ASP A 80 -0.63 -6.91 12.20
CA ASP A 80 -2.06 -6.74 12.41
C ASP A 80 -2.54 -8.00 13.13
N ARG A 81 -2.78 -7.86 14.43
CA ARG A 81 -3.05 -8.98 15.33
C ARG A 81 -4.34 -9.70 14.96
N HIS A 82 -5.42 -8.95 14.76
CA HIS A 82 -6.74 -9.53 14.50
C HIS A 82 -6.77 -10.21 13.14
N ARG A 83 -6.24 -9.58 12.10
CA ARG A 83 -6.17 -10.16 10.76
C ARG A 83 -5.36 -11.45 10.75
N ARG A 84 -4.20 -11.46 11.40
CA ARG A 84 -3.34 -12.65 11.48
C ARG A 84 -4.05 -13.82 12.19
N GLU A 85 -4.72 -13.54 13.31
CA GLU A 85 -5.44 -14.55 14.07
C GLU A 85 -6.62 -15.12 13.29
N MET A 86 -7.41 -14.26 12.64
CA MET A 86 -8.52 -14.70 11.78
C MET A 86 -8.05 -15.54 10.60
N MET A 87 -7.00 -15.12 9.90
CA MET A 87 -6.43 -15.91 8.80
C MET A 87 -5.97 -17.29 9.28
N LYS A 88 -5.33 -17.35 10.45
CA LYS A 88 -4.92 -18.62 11.07
C LYS A 88 -6.11 -19.53 11.38
N ARG A 89 -7.17 -19.01 11.99
CA ARG A 89 -8.39 -19.78 12.32
C ARG A 89 -9.10 -20.26 11.06
N LEU A 90 -9.15 -19.44 10.01
CA LEU A 90 -9.74 -19.80 8.72
C LEU A 90 -8.80 -20.62 7.83
N GLN A 91 -7.61 -20.95 8.30
CA GLN A 91 -6.57 -21.69 7.55
C GLN A 91 -6.25 -21.04 6.19
N ILE A 92 -6.37 -19.71 6.11
CA ILE A 92 -6.05 -18.95 4.91
C ILE A 92 -4.54 -18.81 4.82
N VAL A 93 -3.98 -19.42 3.78
CA VAL A 93 -2.57 -19.22 3.41
C VAL A 93 -2.54 -18.28 2.21
N PRO A 94 -1.93 -17.10 2.30
CA PRO A 94 -1.78 -16.21 1.16
C PRO A 94 -1.09 -16.93 0.00
N LYS A 95 -1.78 -17.07 -1.12
CA LYS A 95 -1.18 -17.59 -2.36
C LYS A 95 -0.55 -16.41 -3.09
N GLY A 96 0.73 -16.50 -3.33
CA GLY A 96 1.48 -15.46 -4.02
C GLY A 96 2.52 -14.82 -3.13
N GLY A 97 3.58 -14.31 -3.75
CA GLY A 97 4.66 -13.64 -3.04
C GLY A 97 4.08 -12.55 -2.15
N MET A 98 4.62 -12.45 -0.96
CA MET A 98 4.37 -11.27 -0.14
C MET A 98 4.70 -10.05 -1.00
N ALA A 99 3.98 -8.96 -0.77
CA ALA A 99 4.34 -7.69 -1.36
C ALA A 99 5.85 -7.51 -1.24
N THR A 100 6.50 -7.09 -2.33
CA THR A 100 7.95 -6.91 -2.36
C THR A 100 8.35 -6.06 -1.16
N GLU A 101 9.15 -6.64 -0.28
CA GLU A 101 9.61 -5.95 0.94
C GLU A 101 10.74 -4.97 0.59
N ALA A 102 10.95 -3.99 1.45
CA ALA A 102 11.97 -2.95 1.25
C ALA A 102 13.36 -3.52 0.91
N LEU A 103 13.74 -4.66 1.50
CA LEU A 103 15.03 -5.30 1.22
C LEU A 103 15.15 -5.76 -0.24
N GLN A 104 14.08 -6.31 -0.81
CA GLN A 104 14.08 -6.77 -2.21
C GLN A 104 14.23 -5.60 -3.17
N TYR A 105 13.57 -4.48 -2.91
CA TYR A 105 13.76 -3.26 -3.72
C TYR A 105 15.19 -2.74 -3.61
N TYR A 106 15.74 -2.73 -2.40
CA TYR A 106 17.13 -2.33 -2.20
C TYR A 106 18.10 -3.21 -2.99
N GLU A 107 17.93 -4.53 -2.92
CA GLU A 107 18.76 -5.50 -3.65
C GLU A 107 18.67 -5.30 -5.17
N ILE A 108 17.46 -5.12 -5.71
CA ILE A 108 17.25 -4.86 -7.13
C ILE A 108 17.99 -3.57 -7.54
N LEU A 109 17.76 -2.48 -6.83
CA LEU A 109 18.38 -1.17 -7.13
C LEU A 109 19.91 -1.24 -7.02
N TYR A 110 20.44 -1.92 -6.02
CA TYR A 110 21.88 -2.12 -5.87
C TYR A 110 22.45 -2.90 -7.06
N LEU A 111 21.80 -3.99 -7.48
CA LEU A 111 22.20 -4.77 -8.65
C LEU A 111 22.08 -3.99 -9.98
N MET A 112 21.18 -3.02 -10.04
CA MET A 112 21.07 -2.05 -11.13
C MET A 112 22.21 -1.02 -11.14
N GLY A 113 23.11 -1.06 -10.16
CA GLY A 113 24.18 -0.07 -10.00
C GLY A 113 23.71 1.26 -9.44
N ARG A 114 22.53 1.29 -8.77
CA ARG A 114 22.05 2.47 -8.04
C ARG A 114 22.65 2.46 -6.63
N MET A 115 22.70 3.65 -6.02
CA MET A 115 23.07 3.82 -4.62
C MET A 115 21.86 4.30 -3.83
N PRO A 116 20.91 3.38 -3.49
CA PRO A 116 19.69 3.81 -2.83
C PRO A 116 19.94 4.18 -1.37
N GLU A 117 19.31 5.28 -0.93
CA GLU A 117 19.20 5.60 0.48
C GLU A 117 17.93 5.01 1.06
N VAL A 118 17.99 4.51 2.30
CA VAL A 118 16.85 3.90 2.98
C VAL A 118 16.62 4.55 4.33
N LYS A 119 15.41 5.07 4.53
CA LYS A 119 14.96 5.58 5.82
C LYS A 119 13.79 4.73 6.32
N CYS A 120 13.95 4.16 7.52
CA CYS A 120 12.95 3.27 8.12
C CYS A 120 12.26 3.95 9.29
N TRP A 121 10.97 3.64 9.47
CA TRP A 121 10.22 4.03 10.67
C TRP A 121 9.10 3.02 10.95
N SER A 122 8.60 3.07 12.18
CA SER A 122 7.42 2.32 12.59
C SER A 122 6.26 3.27 12.86
N SER A 123 5.08 2.89 12.44
CA SER A 123 3.83 3.57 12.76
C SER A 123 2.94 2.62 13.54
N LEU A 124 2.51 3.05 14.71
CA LEU A 124 1.50 2.36 15.50
C LEU A 124 0.15 3.04 15.25
N HIS A 125 -0.82 2.27 14.85
CA HIS A 125 -2.18 2.74 14.64
C HIS A 125 -3.14 1.97 15.53
N THR A 126 -3.94 2.70 16.28
CA THR A 126 -5.03 2.14 17.09
C THR A 126 -6.35 2.70 16.57
N SER A 127 -7.28 1.82 16.29
CA SER A 127 -8.64 2.20 15.88
C SER A 127 -9.69 1.45 16.68
N GLN A 128 -10.84 2.08 16.82
CA GLN A 128 -12.02 1.48 17.45
C GLN A 128 -13.09 1.33 16.37
N ILE A 129 -13.60 0.13 16.21
CA ILE A 129 -14.57 -0.17 15.17
C ILE A 129 -15.80 -0.89 15.74
N SER A 130 -16.97 -0.55 15.20
CA SER A 130 -18.23 -1.24 15.48
C SER A 130 -18.30 -2.58 14.74
N LEU A 131 -19.24 -3.44 15.11
CA LEU A 131 -19.49 -4.70 14.41
C LEU A 131 -19.76 -4.47 12.91
N GLU A 132 -20.54 -3.47 12.55
CA GLU A 132 -20.88 -3.17 11.17
C GLU A 132 -19.64 -2.83 10.34
N ALA A 133 -18.83 -1.88 10.82
CA ALA A 133 -17.56 -1.50 10.15
C ALA A 133 -16.55 -2.66 10.11
N PHE A 134 -16.56 -3.53 11.13
CA PHE A 134 -15.73 -4.73 11.16
C PHE A 134 -16.14 -5.73 10.08
N LEU A 135 -17.43 -6.04 9.97
CA LEU A 135 -17.94 -6.95 8.96
C LEU A 135 -17.65 -6.44 7.55
N GLU A 136 -17.99 -5.17 7.26
CA GLU A 136 -17.71 -4.55 5.97
C GLU A 136 -16.23 -4.66 5.59
N ARG A 137 -15.32 -4.30 6.50
CA ARG A 137 -13.87 -4.34 6.26
C ARG A 137 -13.36 -5.75 5.96
N TYR A 138 -13.72 -6.72 6.80
CA TYR A 138 -13.14 -8.05 6.70
C TYR A 138 -13.81 -8.96 5.68
N GLN A 139 -15.07 -8.74 5.36
CA GLN A 139 -15.72 -9.40 4.22
C GLN A 139 -15.03 -9.02 2.91
N VAL A 140 -14.80 -7.72 2.68
CA VAL A 140 -14.03 -7.25 1.51
C VAL A 140 -12.62 -7.81 1.51
N TYR A 141 -11.95 -7.82 2.66
CA TYR A 141 -10.59 -8.35 2.77
C TYR A 141 -10.52 -9.85 2.45
N PHE A 142 -11.42 -10.67 3.00
CA PHE A 142 -11.41 -12.12 2.78
C PHE A 142 -11.83 -12.51 1.38
N ARG A 143 -12.58 -11.68 0.68
CA ARG A 143 -12.90 -11.88 -0.75
C ARG A 143 -11.66 -11.98 -1.62
N ILE A 144 -10.57 -11.26 -1.27
CA ILE A 144 -9.28 -11.36 -1.97
C ILE A 144 -8.71 -12.78 -1.92
N PHE A 145 -9.05 -13.56 -0.89
CA PHE A 145 -8.63 -14.95 -0.72
C PHE A 145 -9.68 -15.97 -1.17
N ASN A 146 -10.69 -15.53 -1.92
CA ASN A 146 -11.82 -16.33 -2.38
C ASN A 146 -12.62 -16.97 -1.23
N VAL A 147 -12.69 -16.34 -0.07
CA VAL A 147 -13.59 -16.72 1.01
C VAL A 147 -14.95 -16.10 0.75
N ASP A 148 -15.97 -16.94 0.68
CA ASP A 148 -17.35 -16.48 0.45
C ASP A 148 -17.87 -15.64 1.63
N GLU A 149 -18.58 -14.56 1.34
CA GLU A 149 -19.11 -13.64 2.36
C GLU A 149 -20.09 -14.34 3.29
N THR A 150 -20.99 -15.14 2.72
CA THR A 150 -22.02 -15.87 3.49
C THR A 150 -21.39 -16.89 4.43
N ALA A 151 -20.29 -17.52 4.00
CA ALA A 151 -19.56 -18.49 4.80
C ALA A 151 -18.69 -17.80 5.89
N SER A 152 -18.17 -16.62 5.61
CA SER A 152 -17.28 -15.88 6.54
C SER A 152 -18.03 -15.07 7.60
N GLU A 153 -19.24 -14.62 7.32
CA GLU A 153 -19.98 -13.74 8.22
C GLU A 153 -20.24 -14.33 9.62
N PRO A 154 -20.70 -15.59 9.77
CA PRO A 154 -20.89 -16.17 11.10
C PRO A 154 -19.58 -16.18 11.91
N PHE A 155 -18.48 -16.60 11.27
CA PHE A 155 -17.17 -16.59 11.88
C PHE A 155 -16.73 -15.18 12.33
N LEU A 156 -16.94 -14.17 11.48
CA LEU A 156 -16.59 -12.79 11.80
C LEU A 156 -17.41 -12.25 12.98
N ARG A 157 -18.70 -12.56 13.04
CA ARG A 157 -19.55 -12.19 14.17
C ARG A 157 -19.10 -12.82 15.48
N ASP A 158 -18.80 -14.11 15.46
CA ASP A 158 -18.30 -14.83 16.63
C ASP A 158 -16.95 -14.28 17.07
N TYR A 159 -16.04 -14.07 16.12
CA TYR A 159 -14.73 -13.47 16.42
C TYR A 159 -14.85 -12.06 17.03
N PHE A 160 -15.75 -11.24 16.48
CA PHE A 160 -16.01 -9.92 17.03
C PHE A 160 -16.55 -10.01 18.46
N ALA A 161 -17.53 -10.87 18.72
CA ALA A 161 -18.13 -11.06 20.04
C ALA A 161 -17.10 -11.54 21.08
N GLU A 162 -16.14 -12.39 20.67
CA GLU A 162 -15.06 -12.86 21.54
C GLU A 162 -14.07 -11.74 21.94
N ASN A 163 -13.84 -10.77 21.07
CA ASN A 163 -12.74 -9.81 21.20
C ASN A 163 -13.21 -8.36 21.46
N ALA A 164 -14.47 -8.03 21.20
CA ALA A 164 -15.02 -6.71 21.45
C ALA A 164 -15.37 -6.52 22.92
N ARG A 165 -15.32 -5.28 23.37
CA ARG A 165 -15.81 -4.83 24.67
C ARG A 165 -16.82 -3.72 24.45
N ASP A 166 -17.96 -3.83 25.10
CA ASP A 166 -19.05 -2.86 24.97
C ASP A 166 -19.45 -2.57 23.51
N GLY A 167 -19.44 -3.62 22.67
CA GLY A 167 -19.79 -3.49 21.25
C GLY A 167 -18.74 -2.81 20.36
N ILE A 168 -17.53 -2.61 20.88
CA ILE A 168 -16.41 -1.99 20.16
C ILE A 168 -15.20 -2.91 20.16
N LEU A 169 -14.61 -3.15 19.01
CA LEU A 169 -13.33 -3.84 18.89
C LEU A 169 -12.22 -2.79 18.77
N THR A 170 -11.20 -2.93 19.60
CA THR A 170 -9.97 -2.14 19.49
C THR A 170 -8.95 -2.90 18.65
N GLU A 171 -8.62 -2.33 17.50
CA GLU A 171 -7.58 -2.85 16.62
C GLU A 171 -6.27 -2.09 16.84
N GLU A 172 -5.21 -2.83 17.08
CA GLU A 172 -3.85 -2.31 17.11
C GLU A 172 -3.06 -2.90 15.95
N SER A 173 -2.54 -2.03 15.12
CA SER A 173 -1.66 -2.43 14.02
C SER A 173 -0.34 -1.67 14.09
N GLN A 174 0.74 -2.39 13.94
CA GLN A 174 2.06 -1.81 13.75
C GLN A 174 2.47 -2.01 12.30
N MET A 175 2.84 -0.94 11.65
CA MET A 175 3.35 -0.95 10.29
C MET A 175 4.80 -0.45 10.30
N ASN A 176 5.71 -1.32 9.87
CA ASN A 176 7.10 -0.95 9.64
C ASN A 176 7.26 -0.58 8.18
N LEU A 177 7.74 0.62 7.92
CA LEU A 177 7.81 1.21 6.59
C LEU A 177 9.26 1.62 6.29
N ALA A 178 9.60 1.61 5.01
CA ALA A 178 10.82 2.18 4.48
C ALA A 178 10.50 3.15 3.35
N LEU A 179 11.15 4.30 3.36
CA LEU A 179 11.34 5.16 2.21
C LEU A 179 12.66 4.80 1.58
N ILE A 180 12.63 4.43 0.32
CA ILE A 180 13.79 4.17 -0.51
C ILE A 180 13.87 5.28 -1.54
N THR A 181 15.00 5.96 -1.63
CA THR A 181 15.24 7.03 -2.60
C THR A 181 16.48 6.70 -3.42
N TRP A 182 16.43 6.99 -4.70
CA TRP A 182 17.56 6.81 -5.60
C TRP A 182 17.47 7.75 -6.79
N HIS A 183 18.57 7.91 -7.49
CA HIS A 183 18.64 8.69 -8.73
C HIS A 183 18.62 7.78 -9.95
N PRO A 184 17.93 8.15 -11.03
CA PRO A 184 18.01 7.44 -12.31
C PRO A 184 19.43 7.34 -12.84
N ALA A 185 19.70 6.39 -13.74
CA ALA A 185 21.00 6.29 -14.38
C ALA A 185 21.38 7.58 -15.13
N GLY A 186 22.66 8.00 -14.97
CA GLY A 186 23.21 9.15 -15.68
C GLY A 186 22.91 10.51 -15.04
N VAL A 187 22.34 10.54 -13.85
CA VAL A 187 22.26 11.73 -13.01
C VAL A 187 23.50 11.74 -12.11
N ASP A 188 24.45 12.62 -12.41
CA ASP A 188 25.63 12.83 -11.56
C ASP A 188 25.25 13.55 -10.27
N HIS A 189 25.87 13.19 -9.17
CA HIS A 189 25.68 13.75 -7.82
C HIS A 189 26.51 15.00 -7.62
#